data_ef0579864bbcdbde55f18b4e57586c58
#
_entry.id   ef0579864bbcdbde55f18b4e57586c58
#
_cell.length_a   1.000
_cell.length_b   1.000
_cell.length_c   1.000
_cell.angle_alpha   90.00
_cell.angle_beta   90.00
_cell.angle_gamma   90.00
#
_symmetry.space_group_name_H-M   'P 1'
#
loop_
_entity.id
_entity.type
_entity.pdbx_description
1 polymer ?
#
loop_
_entity_poly.entity_id
_entity_poly.type
_entity_poly.pdbx_seq_one_letter_code
_entity_poly.pdbx_strand_id
1 'polypeptide(L)'
;MKYRSFKRNNKNLSSAEKLYLLAASVGIVLSIYIYFRLTSGVALAIAGIVMSLSVVLGVIYPFWLRRKPSTSVDLDLTFLLQHMYSVSTGSPPREALFECVGRENIYPKYSPIFRKIFKLGKEWGYSFPQACAFVANEAKNKVLKEILSRLSAVLAIGEDVELFIKTELDTINSEFETQYTRTVEASRVFLGIYTSLLASSVFMLANFLLLAFFFGGSIGMVITSYFFVLGTIASVAILLYLTMPPEVYETKIKPMPPIYRTIDILSVAVISISIATTAYLAFTGRTSFYILGEVLIASGAGFLLPGWLAKKIEDLIREIDDFFPVFIRSYALNYETLPDQAKALRPLLIVELGRLTRILENLYARLLNSIDPAVAWRMVASESRSELVHRFLRIFIDSVERGGKISKVGASLSDHHNLIVRLRRNRLQIAKTFETTTYIMQAAVVIINIFVVRLLYGFSSILASMQAQIPTNIVGPLFGSNIPLQPIVYTSIIFSILTAAMNAFSISRVTPGVSRTFWYYLGLLFIISGIGVMLGSMMMDYILGSTIQAFGNLTA
;
A
#
# COMPACT_ATOMS: atom_id res chain seq x y z
N MET A 1 11.01 48.19 -2.67
CA MET A 1 11.73 47.57 -1.53
C MET A 1 10.86 47.59 -0.31
N LYS A 2 10.23 46.45 0.04
CA LYS A 2 9.65 46.19 1.34
C LYS A 2 9.83 44.69 1.61
N TYR A 3 10.83 44.38 2.41
CA TYR A 3 11.06 43.07 2.99
C TYR A 3 9.84 42.68 3.85
N ARG A 4 9.04 41.71 3.38
CA ARG A 4 8.05 41.02 4.24
C ARG A 4 8.78 39.93 5.02
N SER A 5 9.00 40.20 6.30
CA SER A 5 9.48 39.25 7.28
C SER A 5 8.69 37.93 7.20
N PHE A 6 9.43 36.85 6.97
CA PHE A 6 8.95 35.49 7.13
C PHE A 6 8.61 35.25 8.60
N LYS A 7 7.37 35.51 8.99
CA LYS A 7 6.86 35.13 10.29
C LYS A 7 6.81 33.60 10.35
N ARG A 8 7.82 33.01 10.97
CA ARG A 8 7.88 31.60 11.37
C ARG A 8 6.62 31.31 12.19
N ASN A 9 5.63 30.67 11.55
CA ASN A 9 4.39 30.27 12.20
C ASN A 9 4.76 29.08 13.11
N ASN A 10 5.11 29.36 14.36
CA ASN A 10 5.12 28.38 15.44
C ASN A 10 3.66 27.94 15.63
N LYS A 11 3.25 26.92 14.84
CA LYS A 11 1.97 26.26 15.08
C LYS A 11 2.10 25.53 16.41
N ASN A 12 1.56 26.12 17.46
CA ASN A 12 1.31 25.43 18.71
C ASN A 12 0.59 24.12 18.39
N LEU A 13 1.15 23.01 18.86
CA LEU A 13 0.52 21.69 18.79
C LEU A 13 -0.92 21.80 19.29
N SER A 14 -1.86 21.21 18.59
CA SER A 14 -3.25 21.17 19.04
C SER A 14 -3.34 20.46 20.39
N SER A 15 -4.34 20.79 21.19
CA SER A 15 -4.54 20.16 22.51
C SER A 15 -4.56 18.64 22.43
N ALA A 16 -5.11 18.09 21.34
CA ALA A 16 -5.11 16.66 21.05
C ALA A 16 -3.69 16.12 20.77
N GLU A 17 -2.87 16.79 19.94
CA GLU A 17 -1.49 16.38 19.67
C GLU A 17 -0.62 16.36 20.93
N LYS A 18 -0.80 17.35 21.82
CA LYS A 18 -0.12 17.39 23.12
C LYS A 18 -0.54 16.21 23.99
N LEU A 19 -1.83 15.88 24.02
CA LEU A 19 -2.37 14.76 24.80
C LEU A 19 -1.80 13.42 24.34
N TYR A 20 -1.67 13.20 23.02
CA TYR A 20 -1.11 11.94 22.47
C TYR A 20 0.39 11.82 22.65
N LEU A 21 1.15 12.91 22.50
CA LEU A 21 2.57 12.93 22.84
C LEU A 21 2.79 12.67 24.34
N LEU A 22 1.92 13.22 25.18
CA LEU A 22 1.94 12.98 26.61
C LEU A 22 1.57 11.53 26.95
N ALA A 23 0.56 10.94 26.30
CA ALA A 23 0.20 9.54 26.45
C ALA A 23 1.33 8.59 25.96
N ALA A 24 1.99 8.92 24.85
CA ALA A 24 3.14 8.16 24.37
C ALA A 24 4.33 8.25 25.32
N SER A 25 4.65 9.43 25.86
CA SER A 25 5.73 9.60 26.85
C SER A 25 5.44 8.90 28.15
N VAL A 26 4.19 8.94 28.63
CA VAL A 26 3.74 8.20 29.83
C VAL A 26 3.85 6.68 29.58
N GLY A 27 3.45 6.20 28.41
CA GLY A 27 3.59 4.79 28.04
C GLY A 27 5.05 4.31 28.01
N ILE A 28 5.97 5.14 27.51
CA ILE A 28 7.41 4.83 27.53
C ILE A 28 7.94 4.79 28.97
N VAL A 29 7.60 5.79 29.79
CA VAL A 29 8.02 5.84 31.19
C VAL A 29 7.45 4.64 31.97
N LEU A 30 6.18 4.30 31.74
CA LEU A 30 5.52 3.15 32.36
C LEU A 30 6.18 1.83 31.92
N SER A 31 6.56 1.70 30.67
CA SER A 31 7.30 0.55 30.16
C SER A 31 8.68 0.41 30.83
N ILE A 32 9.41 1.52 30.95
CA ILE A 32 10.71 1.55 31.64
C ILE A 32 10.51 1.20 33.13
N TYR A 33 9.47 1.73 33.78
CA TYR A 33 9.16 1.42 35.19
C TYR A 33 8.84 -0.07 35.40
N ILE A 34 7.99 -0.67 34.52
CA ILE A 34 7.67 -2.10 34.52
C ILE A 34 8.94 -2.93 34.33
N TYR A 35 9.81 -2.51 33.42
CA TYR A 35 11.09 -3.15 33.15
C TYR A 35 11.98 -3.24 34.39
N PHE A 36 12.09 -2.15 35.18
CA PHE A 36 12.96 -2.12 36.36
C PHE A 36 12.34 -2.75 37.62
N ARG A 37 11.00 -2.84 37.70
CA ARG A 37 10.31 -3.31 38.92
C ARG A 37 9.92 -4.80 38.89
N LEU A 38 9.65 -5.34 37.72
CA LEU A 38 9.10 -6.68 37.57
C LEU A 38 10.12 -7.59 36.83
N THR A 39 10.63 -8.58 37.57
CA THR A 39 11.63 -9.54 37.05
C THR A 39 11.01 -10.74 36.34
N SER A 40 9.68 -10.87 36.30
CA SER A 40 9.02 -11.97 35.62
C SER A 40 9.06 -11.83 34.10
N GLY A 41 9.35 -12.90 33.36
CA GLY A 41 9.44 -12.89 31.90
C GLY A 41 8.19 -12.37 31.18
N VAL A 42 7.00 -12.63 31.77
CA VAL A 42 5.71 -12.15 31.24
C VAL A 42 5.58 -10.62 31.38
N ALA A 43 6.02 -10.06 32.50
CA ALA A 43 5.96 -8.60 32.72
C ALA A 43 6.93 -7.85 31.81
N LEU A 44 8.09 -8.41 31.50
CA LEU A 44 9.04 -7.85 30.54
C LEU A 44 8.50 -7.91 29.10
N ALA A 45 7.79 -8.97 28.70
CA ALA A 45 7.09 -9.04 27.43
C ALA A 45 6.00 -7.96 27.32
N ILE A 46 5.21 -7.76 28.39
CA ILE A 46 4.21 -6.69 28.46
C ILE A 46 4.89 -5.30 28.33
N ALA A 47 6.01 -5.08 29.01
CA ALA A 47 6.77 -3.83 28.90
C ALA A 47 7.24 -3.56 27.45
N GLY A 48 7.73 -4.60 26.73
CA GLY A 48 8.10 -4.48 25.32
C GLY A 48 6.91 -4.14 24.41
N ILE A 49 5.76 -4.77 24.64
CA ILE A 49 4.53 -4.48 23.89
C ILE A 49 4.06 -3.05 24.15
N VAL A 50 4.02 -2.60 25.42
CA VAL A 50 3.63 -1.23 25.78
C VAL A 50 4.58 -0.21 25.19
N MET A 51 5.89 -0.48 25.18
CA MET A 51 6.90 0.39 24.58
C MET A 51 6.72 0.51 23.07
N SER A 52 6.55 -0.61 22.37
CA SER A 52 6.32 -0.63 20.91
C SER A 52 5.01 0.09 20.54
N LEU A 53 3.93 -0.14 21.30
CA LEU A 53 2.64 0.52 21.08
C LEU A 53 2.76 2.04 21.32
N SER A 54 3.53 2.46 22.31
CA SER A 54 3.75 3.88 22.64
C SER A 54 4.54 4.60 21.56
N VAL A 55 5.57 3.96 20.98
CA VAL A 55 6.32 4.48 19.83
C VAL A 55 5.41 4.60 18.60
N VAL A 56 4.62 3.56 18.33
CA VAL A 56 3.64 3.56 17.23
C VAL A 56 2.65 4.73 17.38
N LEU A 57 2.05 4.88 18.55
CA LEU A 57 1.10 5.96 18.83
C LEU A 57 1.76 7.33 18.77
N GLY A 58 2.96 7.50 19.33
CA GLY A 58 3.68 8.76 19.35
C GLY A 58 4.14 9.25 17.98
N VAL A 59 4.51 8.33 17.07
CA VAL A 59 4.98 8.68 15.72
C VAL A 59 3.83 8.77 14.73
N ILE A 60 2.91 7.81 14.75
CA ILE A 60 1.89 7.66 13.71
C ILE A 60 0.71 8.61 13.93
N TYR A 61 0.27 8.79 15.17
CA TYR A 61 -0.94 9.54 15.47
C TYR A 61 -0.83 11.04 15.17
N PRO A 62 0.25 11.75 15.52
CA PRO A 62 0.44 13.15 15.11
C PRO A 62 0.49 13.31 13.59
N PHE A 63 1.08 12.34 12.91
CA PHE A 63 1.15 12.34 11.45
C PHE A 63 -0.21 12.09 10.81
N TRP A 64 -1.01 11.18 11.37
CA TRP A 64 -2.37 10.89 10.91
C TRP A 64 -3.32 12.08 11.13
N LEU A 65 -3.22 12.76 12.29
CA LEU A 65 -4.00 13.96 12.58
C LEU A 65 -3.64 15.15 11.66
N ARG A 66 -2.39 15.27 11.23
CA ARG A 66 -1.95 16.31 10.29
C ARG A 66 -2.47 16.09 8.86
N ARG A 67 -2.92 14.90 8.54
CA ARG A 67 -3.60 14.60 7.29
C ARG A 67 -5.03 15.17 7.28
N LYS A 68 -5.16 16.50 7.34
CA LYS A 68 -6.44 17.13 6.97
C LYS A 68 -6.50 17.25 5.45
N PRO A 69 -7.37 16.50 4.78
CA PRO A 69 -7.46 16.46 3.31
C PRO A 69 -8.15 17.69 2.71
N SER A 70 -8.21 18.84 3.42
CA SER A 70 -9.05 19.96 2.99
C SER A 70 -8.41 20.93 1.99
N THR A 71 -7.15 20.73 1.61
CA THR A 71 -6.42 21.69 0.76
C THR A 71 -5.66 21.07 -0.40
N SER A 72 -5.75 19.76 -0.62
CA SER A 72 -5.05 19.07 -1.70
C SER A 72 -5.98 18.78 -2.87
N VAL A 73 -5.45 18.89 -4.09
CA VAL A 73 -6.07 18.35 -5.29
C VAL A 73 -6.09 16.83 -5.17
N ASP A 74 -7.26 16.23 -5.30
CA ASP A 74 -7.42 14.79 -5.32
C ASP A 74 -7.85 14.29 -6.70
N LEU A 75 -7.68 12.99 -6.93
CA LEU A 75 -8.01 12.35 -8.20
C LEU A 75 -9.50 12.54 -8.57
N ASP A 76 -10.41 12.61 -7.59
CA ASP A 76 -11.83 12.82 -7.86
C ASP A 76 -12.12 14.23 -8.42
N LEU A 77 -11.34 15.26 -8.03
CA LEU A 77 -11.46 16.60 -8.56
C LEU A 77 -10.99 16.68 -10.02
N THR A 78 -9.89 15.98 -10.37
CA THR A 78 -9.42 15.94 -11.75
C THR A 78 -10.44 15.25 -12.67
N PHE A 79 -11.03 14.14 -12.24
CA PHE A 79 -12.10 13.46 -12.97
C PHE A 79 -13.37 14.29 -13.08
N LEU A 80 -13.74 15.03 -12.04
CA LEU A 80 -14.90 15.91 -12.05
C LEU A 80 -14.73 17.01 -13.10
N LEU A 81 -13.59 17.71 -13.12
CA LEU A 81 -13.32 18.75 -14.12
C LEU A 81 -13.21 18.16 -15.53
N GLN A 82 -12.62 16.96 -15.67
CA GLN A 82 -12.59 16.25 -16.93
C GLN A 82 -14.01 15.95 -17.44
N HIS A 83 -14.91 15.56 -16.56
CA HIS A 83 -16.30 15.30 -16.91
C HIS A 83 -17.04 16.58 -17.34
N MET A 84 -16.89 17.66 -16.57
CA MET A 84 -17.46 18.96 -16.91
C MET A 84 -16.92 19.48 -18.25
N TYR A 85 -15.60 19.37 -18.49
CA TYR A 85 -14.99 19.72 -19.76
C TYR A 85 -15.57 18.91 -20.91
N SER A 86 -15.63 17.60 -20.76
CA SER A 86 -16.12 16.71 -21.82
C SER A 86 -17.56 17.05 -22.25
N VAL A 87 -18.42 17.37 -21.27
CA VAL A 87 -19.81 17.79 -21.54
C VAL A 87 -19.84 19.22 -22.13
N SER A 88 -18.97 20.15 -21.68
CA SER A 88 -18.98 21.54 -22.17
C SER A 88 -18.63 21.67 -23.65
N THR A 89 -17.90 20.71 -24.24
CA THR A 89 -17.50 20.73 -25.67
C THR A 89 -18.70 20.74 -26.62
N GLY A 90 -19.87 20.25 -26.19
CA GLY A 90 -21.12 20.26 -26.94
C GLY A 90 -21.91 21.57 -26.83
N SER A 91 -21.40 22.58 -26.12
CA SER A 91 -22.12 23.81 -25.80
C SER A 91 -23.52 23.56 -25.21
N PRO A 92 -23.66 22.66 -24.21
CA PRO A 92 -24.94 22.29 -23.65
C PRO A 92 -25.56 23.44 -22.83
N PRO A 93 -26.85 23.36 -22.50
CA PRO A 93 -27.46 24.27 -21.53
C PRO A 93 -26.66 24.28 -20.22
N ARG A 94 -26.56 25.43 -19.57
CA ARG A 94 -25.78 25.60 -18.30
C ARG A 94 -26.17 24.58 -17.23
N GLU A 95 -27.44 24.16 -17.19
CA GLU A 95 -27.97 23.14 -16.30
C GLU A 95 -27.24 21.80 -16.45
N ALA A 96 -26.98 21.38 -17.69
CA ALA A 96 -26.37 20.09 -18.00
C ALA A 96 -24.95 19.95 -17.45
N LEU A 97 -24.21 21.06 -17.34
CA LEU A 97 -22.86 21.08 -16.74
C LEU A 97 -22.86 20.71 -15.26
N PHE A 98 -23.88 21.12 -14.53
CA PHE A 98 -24.00 20.82 -13.10
C PHE A 98 -24.71 19.49 -12.84
N GLU A 99 -25.64 19.13 -13.73
CA GLU A 99 -26.38 17.88 -13.67
C GLU A 99 -25.45 16.67 -13.86
N CYS A 100 -24.54 16.70 -14.86
CA CYS A 100 -23.67 15.56 -15.20
C CYS A 100 -22.84 15.08 -14.01
N VAL A 101 -22.31 15.98 -13.20
CA VAL A 101 -21.48 15.66 -12.02
C VAL A 101 -22.28 15.56 -10.72
N GLY A 102 -23.51 16.11 -10.68
CA GLY A 102 -24.38 16.12 -9.50
C GLY A 102 -25.40 14.97 -9.43
N ARG A 103 -25.74 14.36 -10.56
CA ARG A 103 -26.90 13.45 -10.70
C ARG A 103 -26.79 12.18 -9.88
N GLU A 104 -25.67 11.49 -9.98
CA GLU A 104 -25.38 10.28 -9.23
C GLU A 104 -24.18 10.55 -8.31
N ASN A 105 -24.05 9.89 -7.22
CA ASN A 105 -22.93 10.10 -6.30
C ASN A 105 -21.57 9.60 -6.88
N ILE A 106 -21.26 10.02 -8.12
CA ILE A 106 -20.10 9.61 -8.92
C ILE A 106 -18.81 10.05 -8.23
N TYR A 107 -18.84 11.29 -7.74
CA TYR A 107 -17.74 11.92 -7.01
C TYR A 107 -18.20 12.16 -5.58
N PRO A 108 -18.05 11.20 -4.65
CA PRO A 108 -18.71 11.23 -3.34
C PRO A 108 -18.46 12.51 -2.55
N LYS A 109 -17.28 13.12 -2.71
CA LYS A 109 -16.91 14.38 -2.04
C LYS A 109 -17.54 15.62 -2.68
N TYR A 110 -17.75 15.59 -3.99
CA TYR A 110 -18.08 16.77 -4.81
C TYR A 110 -19.49 16.76 -5.37
N SER A 111 -20.02 15.59 -5.76
CA SER A 111 -21.38 15.48 -6.33
C SER A 111 -22.47 16.14 -5.48
N PRO A 112 -22.47 16.07 -4.14
CA PRO A 112 -23.47 16.77 -3.33
C PRO A 112 -23.41 18.30 -3.48
N ILE A 113 -22.20 18.86 -3.67
CA ILE A 113 -21.96 20.29 -3.83
C ILE A 113 -22.55 20.75 -5.18
N PHE A 114 -22.25 20.04 -6.26
CA PHE A 114 -22.76 20.35 -7.60
C PHE A 114 -24.27 20.11 -7.71
N ARG A 115 -24.80 19.09 -7.03
CA ARG A 115 -26.24 18.88 -6.92
C ARG A 115 -26.95 20.06 -6.23
N LYS A 116 -26.31 20.67 -5.22
CA LYS A 116 -26.83 21.87 -4.57
C LYS A 116 -26.87 23.04 -5.53
N ILE A 117 -25.82 23.26 -6.34
CA ILE A 117 -25.80 24.30 -7.37
C ILE A 117 -26.93 24.08 -8.39
N PHE A 118 -27.09 22.84 -8.87
CA PHE A 118 -28.15 22.48 -9.82
C PHE A 118 -29.56 22.76 -9.25
N LYS A 119 -29.81 22.37 -7.98
CA LYS A 119 -31.12 22.63 -7.33
C LYS A 119 -31.39 24.12 -7.12
N LEU A 120 -30.39 24.88 -6.68
CA LEU A 120 -30.52 26.33 -6.52
C LEU A 120 -30.88 27.01 -7.86
N GLY A 121 -30.23 26.59 -8.97
CA GLY A 121 -30.49 27.14 -10.29
C GLY A 121 -31.86 26.72 -10.86
N LYS A 122 -32.21 25.43 -10.78
CA LYS A 122 -33.38 24.86 -11.46
C LYS A 122 -34.64 24.90 -10.62
N GLU A 123 -34.55 24.61 -9.31
CA GLU A 123 -35.74 24.47 -8.45
C GLU A 123 -36.04 25.78 -7.69
N TRP A 124 -35.02 26.56 -7.32
CA TRP A 124 -35.16 27.75 -6.48
C TRP A 124 -35.05 29.08 -7.25
N GLY A 125 -34.84 29.02 -8.57
CA GLY A 125 -34.83 30.20 -9.45
C GLY A 125 -33.63 31.14 -9.31
N TYR A 126 -32.56 30.73 -8.64
CA TYR A 126 -31.31 31.49 -8.61
C TYR A 126 -30.64 31.44 -9.99
N SER A 127 -29.95 32.53 -10.37
CA SER A 127 -29.04 32.42 -11.51
C SER A 127 -27.85 31.48 -11.20
N PHE A 128 -27.36 30.73 -12.19
CA PHE A 128 -26.22 29.83 -11.97
C PHE A 128 -24.96 30.53 -11.43
N PRO A 129 -24.61 31.77 -11.88
CA PRO A 129 -23.54 32.54 -11.25
C PRO A 129 -23.73 32.73 -9.74
N GLN A 130 -24.94 33.15 -9.33
CA GLN A 130 -25.27 33.34 -7.91
C GLN A 130 -25.23 32.03 -7.12
N ALA A 131 -25.76 30.94 -7.70
CA ALA A 131 -25.72 29.62 -7.09
C ALA A 131 -24.28 29.13 -6.86
N CYS A 132 -23.38 29.33 -7.85
CA CYS A 132 -21.96 29.02 -7.73
C CYS A 132 -21.28 29.84 -6.64
N ALA A 133 -21.51 31.17 -6.59
CA ALA A 133 -20.94 32.05 -5.57
C ALA A 133 -21.41 31.67 -4.15
N PHE A 134 -22.68 31.36 -4.00
CA PHE A 134 -23.25 30.94 -2.72
C PHE A 134 -22.60 29.64 -2.21
N VAL A 135 -22.55 28.63 -3.07
CA VAL A 135 -21.99 27.31 -2.71
C VAL A 135 -20.47 27.37 -2.53
N ALA A 136 -19.75 28.23 -3.29
CA ALA A 136 -18.32 28.46 -3.11
C ALA A 136 -17.96 28.90 -1.68
N ASN A 137 -18.82 29.72 -1.04
CA ASN A 137 -18.60 30.17 0.33
C ASN A 137 -18.75 29.05 1.36
N GLU A 138 -19.53 28.01 1.06
CA GLU A 138 -19.73 26.84 1.93
C GLU A 138 -18.71 25.73 1.67
N ALA A 139 -17.98 25.77 0.55
CA ALA A 139 -17.04 24.73 0.16
C ALA A 139 -15.86 24.63 1.13
N LYS A 140 -15.67 23.45 1.73
CA LYS A 140 -14.56 23.18 2.67
C LYS A 140 -13.20 23.07 1.95
N ASN A 141 -13.19 22.65 0.69
CA ASN A 141 -11.99 22.53 -0.12
C ASN A 141 -11.65 23.90 -0.72
N LYS A 142 -10.47 24.44 -0.41
CA LYS A 142 -10.02 25.76 -0.85
C LYS A 142 -9.91 25.84 -2.37
N VAL A 143 -9.38 24.80 -3.02
CA VAL A 143 -9.22 24.73 -4.48
C VAL A 143 -10.59 24.75 -5.16
N LEU A 144 -11.53 23.94 -4.71
CA LEU A 144 -12.90 23.95 -5.24
C LEU A 144 -13.59 25.29 -5.03
N LYS A 145 -13.41 25.93 -3.87
CA LYS A 145 -13.93 27.28 -3.61
C LYS A 145 -13.44 28.28 -4.64
N GLU A 146 -12.16 28.29 -4.94
CA GLU A 146 -11.54 29.18 -5.93
C GLU A 146 -12.07 28.91 -7.34
N ILE A 147 -12.18 27.61 -7.75
CA ILE A 147 -12.75 27.22 -9.05
C ILE A 147 -14.19 27.68 -9.17
N LEU A 148 -15.02 27.44 -8.17
CA LEU A 148 -16.44 27.83 -8.19
C LEU A 148 -16.61 29.35 -8.22
N SER A 149 -15.75 30.11 -7.53
CA SER A 149 -15.77 31.57 -7.53
C SER A 149 -15.41 32.13 -8.93
N ARG A 150 -14.38 31.57 -9.59
CA ARG A 150 -14.01 31.95 -10.96
C ARG A 150 -15.09 31.53 -11.96
N LEU A 151 -15.63 30.32 -11.82
CA LEU A 151 -16.74 29.85 -12.67
C LEU A 151 -17.97 30.76 -12.54
N SER A 152 -18.30 31.23 -11.33
CA SER A 152 -19.38 32.21 -11.12
C SER A 152 -19.14 33.50 -11.92
N ALA A 153 -17.92 34.03 -11.93
CA ALA A 153 -17.58 35.22 -12.69
C ALA A 153 -17.69 34.99 -14.20
N VAL A 154 -17.14 33.89 -14.73
CA VAL A 154 -17.21 33.51 -16.14
C VAL A 154 -18.66 33.36 -16.61
N LEU A 155 -19.50 32.68 -15.82
CA LEU A 155 -20.92 32.53 -16.12
C LEU A 155 -21.70 33.86 -16.07
N ALA A 156 -21.29 34.82 -15.22
CA ALA A 156 -21.94 36.14 -15.10
C ALA A 156 -21.60 37.04 -16.29
N ILE A 157 -20.35 37.02 -16.76
CA ILE A 157 -19.87 37.83 -17.88
C ILE A 157 -20.30 37.22 -19.23
N GLY A 158 -20.55 35.91 -19.29
CA GLY A 158 -20.91 35.19 -20.50
C GLY A 158 -19.70 34.79 -21.36
N GLU A 159 -18.53 34.63 -20.73
CA GLU A 159 -17.33 34.11 -21.40
C GLU A 159 -17.49 32.64 -21.81
N ASP A 160 -16.54 32.17 -22.67
CA ASP A 160 -16.52 30.78 -23.12
C ASP A 160 -16.24 29.80 -21.96
N VAL A 161 -17.29 29.08 -21.56
CA VAL A 161 -17.24 28.12 -20.47
C VAL A 161 -16.37 26.90 -20.84
N GLU A 162 -16.33 26.47 -22.12
CA GLU A 162 -15.48 25.36 -22.59
C GLU A 162 -14.02 25.70 -22.36
N LEU A 163 -13.60 26.89 -22.79
CA LEU A 163 -12.21 27.35 -22.65
C LEU A 163 -11.82 27.50 -21.17
N PHE A 164 -12.70 28.07 -20.35
CA PHE A 164 -12.46 28.22 -18.92
C PHE A 164 -12.26 26.86 -18.23
N ILE A 165 -13.19 25.91 -18.44
CA ILE A 165 -13.10 24.59 -17.80
C ILE A 165 -11.86 23.83 -18.29
N LYS A 166 -11.49 23.97 -19.59
CA LYS A 166 -10.26 23.37 -20.13
C LYS A 166 -9.02 23.90 -19.42
N THR A 167 -8.93 25.22 -19.25
CA THR A 167 -7.80 25.87 -18.57
C THR A 167 -7.70 25.45 -17.10
N GLU A 168 -8.85 25.37 -16.40
CA GLU A 168 -8.89 24.88 -15.01
C GLU A 168 -8.49 23.40 -14.93
N LEU A 169 -8.95 22.56 -15.86
CA LEU A 169 -8.58 21.16 -15.94
C LEU A 169 -7.07 20.97 -16.11
N ASP A 170 -6.45 21.71 -17.04
CA ASP A 170 -5.01 21.62 -17.30
C ASP A 170 -4.21 22.09 -16.08
N THR A 171 -4.66 23.17 -15.42
CA THR A 171 -4.05 23.67 -14.18
C THR A 171 -4.14 22.65 -13.06
N ILE A 172 -5.32 22.06 -12.84
CA ILE A 172 -5.54 21.07 -11.78
C ILE A 172 -4.81 19.76 -12.06
N ASN A 173 -4.73 19.32 -13.31
CA ASN A 173 -3.95 18.15 -13.70
C ASN A 173 -2.45 18.36 -13.42
N SER A 174 -1.90 19.54 -13.74
CA SER A 174 -0.51 19.90 -13.45
C SER A 174 -0.23 19.97 -11.95
N GLU A 175 -1.17 20.53 -11.17
CA GLU A 175 -1.06 20.58 -9.71
C GLU A 175 -1.14 19.18 -9.10
N PHE A 176 -2.05 18.32 -9.59
CA PHE A 176 -2.16 16.94 -9.19
C PHE A 176 -0.87 16.15 -9.48
N GLU A 177 -0.31 16.29 -10.69
CA GLU A 177 0.95 15.67 -11.10
C GLU A 177 2.08 16.08 -10.14
N THR A 178 2.19 17.38 -9.86
CA THR A 178 3.21 17.92 -8.95
C THR A 178 3.05 17.40 -7.53
N GLN A 179 1.83 17.39 -7.00
CA GLN A 179 1.55 16.88 -5.65
C GLN A 179 1.78 15.38 -5.54
N TYR A 180 1.35 14.61 -6.55
CA TYR A 180 1.56 13.17 -6.60
C TYR A 180 3.05 12.83 -6.61
N THR A 181 3.81 13.47 -7.51
CA THR A 181 5.26 13.27 -7.63
C THR A 181 5.99 13.62 -6.33
N ARG A 182 5.69 14.77 -5.73
CA ARG A 182 6.25 15.15 -4.41
C ARG A 182 5.92 14.13 -3.32
N THR A 183 4.71 13.58 -3.33
CA THR A 183 4.30 12.58 -2.33
C THR A 183 5.06 11.27 -2.53
N VAL A 184 5.25 10.84 -3.77
CA VAL A 184 6.01 9.63 -4.11
C VAL A 184 7.50 9.80 -3.78
N GLU A 185 8.09 10.97 -4.07
CA GLU A 185 9.48 11.28 -3.71
C GLU A 185 9.69 11.36 -2.19
N ALA A 186 8.78 12.01 -1.47
CA ALA A 186 8.82 12.01 0.00
C ALA A 186 8.74 10.59 0.56
N SER A 187 7.91 9.74 -0.04
CA SER A 187 7.81 8.33 0.36
C SER A 187 9.11 7.57 0.12
N ARG A 188 9.91 7.91 -0.89
CA ARG A 188 11.24 7.32 -1.15
C ARG A 188 12.18 7.49 0.05
N VAL A 189 12.13 8.62 0.75
CA VAL A 189 12.91 8.83 1.98
C VAL A 189 12.48 7.85 3.07
N PHE A 190 11.17 7.66 3.27
CA PHE A 190 10.67 6.68 4.24
C PHE A 190 11.01 5.23 3.87
N LEU A 191 11.06 4.90 2.58
CA LEU A 191 11.54 3.60 2.11
C LEU A 191 13.02 3.37 2.49
N GLY A 192 13.86 4.40 2.34
CA GLY A 192 15.25 4.35 2.79
C GLY A 192 15.38 4.17 4.31
N ILE A 193 14.57 4.88 5.09
CA ILE A 193 14.53 4.71 6.56
C ILE A 193 14.11 3.28 6.92
N TYR A 194 13.06 2.74 6.25
CA TYR A 194 12.58 1.39 6.49
C TYR A 194 13.66 0.33 6.25
N THR A 195 14.35 0.40 5.11
CA THR A 195 15.43 -0.54 4.78
C THR A 195 16.63 -0.42 5.71
N SER A 196 16.98 0.80 6.14
CA SER A 196 18.03 1.04 7.13
C SER A 196 17.65 0.46 8.50
N LEU A 197 16.40 0.59 8.92
CA LEU A 197 15.92 -0.01 10.16
C LEU A 197 15.90 -1.55 10.10
N LEU A 198 15.56 -2.14 8.94
CA LEU A 198 15.67 -3.58 8.75
C LEU A 198 17.12 -4.05 8.91
N ALA A 199 18.08 -3.35 8.31
CA ALA A 199 19.50 -3.66 8.44
C ALA A 199 19.98 -3.51 9.88
N SER A 200 19.63 -2.40 10.55
CA SER A 200 20.02 -2.13 11.94
C SER A 200 19.38 -3.12 12.93
N SER A 201 18.17 -3.61 12.63
CA SER A 201 17.44 -4.53 13.49
C SER A 201 18.19 -5.84 13.71
N VAL A 202 18.84 -6.35 12.67
CA VAL A 202 19.67 -7.57 12.73
C VAL A 202 20.83 -7.39 13.71
N PHE A 203 21.54 -6.27 13.54
CA PHE A 203 22.69 -5.95 14.38
C PHE A 203 22.29 -5.78 15.84
N MET A 204 21.18 -5.10 16.07
CA MET A 204 20.65 -4.87 17.41
C MET A 204 20.24 -6.19 18.09
N LEU A 205 19.49 -7.06 17.39
CA LEU A 205 19.09 -8.36 17.92
C LEU A 205 20.30 -9.26 18.21
N ALA A 206 21.26 -9.32 17.30
CA ALA A 206 22.48 -10.11 17.50
C ALA A 206 23.22 -9.66 18.77
N ASN A 207 23.41 -8.35 18.96
CA ASN A 207 24.06 -7.81 20.15
C ASN A 207 23.28 -8.11 21.43
N PHE A 208 21.94 -7.93 21.43
CA PHE A 208 21.12 -8.23 22.61
C PHE A 208 21.17 -9.71 22.99
N LEU A 209 21.13 -10.60 22.00
CA LEU A 209 21.24 -12.04 22.25
C LEU A 209 22.60 -12.43 22.86
N LEU A 210 23.70 -11.89 22.30
CA LEU A 210 25.04 -12.13 22.81
C LEU A 210 25.24 -11.56 24.22
N LEU A 211 24.80 -10.32 24.46
CA LEU A 211 24.88 -9.68 25.77
C LEU A 211 24.07 -10.46 26.81
N ALA A 212 22.85 -10.87 26.48
CA ALA A 212 22.02 -11.67 27.39
C ALA A 212 22.71 -13.00 27.74
N PHE A 213 23.37 -13.63 26.79
CA PHE A 213 24.07 -14.89 26.99
C PHE A 213 25.31 -14.74 27.89
N PHE A 214 26.20 -13.76 27.59
CA PHE A 214 27.45 -13.61 28.29
C PHE A 214 27.30 -12.96 29.67
N PHE A 215 26.36 -12.01 29.84
CA PHE A 215 26.17 -11.27 31.08
C PHE A 215 24.97 -11.75 31.94
N GLY A 216 24.40 -12.90 31.63
CA GLY A 216 23.34 -13.49 32.44
C GLY A 216 22.01 -12.78 32.37
N GLY A 217 21.65 -12.30 31.16
CA GLY A 217 20.34 -11.67 30.93
C GLY A 217 19.16 -12.63 31.12
N SER A 218 18.01 -12.09 31.54
CA SER A 218 16.80 -12.88 31.61
C SER A 218 16.20 -13.15 30.22
N ILE A 219 15.48 -14.28 30.08
CA ILE A 219 14.74 -14.59 28.85
C ILE A 219 13.77 -13.46 28.45
N GLY A 220 13.20 -12.78 29.45
CA GLY A 220 12.34 -11.63 29.23
C GLY A 220 13.05 -10.49 28.52
N MET A 221 14.32 -10.28 28.76
CA MET A 221 15.14 -9.25 28.09
C MET A 221 15.28 -9.55 26.59
N VAL A 222 15.49 -10.81 26.25
CA VAL A 222 15.56 -11.26 24.84
C VAL A 222 14.21 -11.11 24.15
N ILE A 223 13.13 -11.57 24.75
CA ILE A 223 11.78 -11.44 24.20
C ILE A 223 11.40 -9.97 24.01
N THR A 224 11.72 -9.11 24.96
CA THR A 224 11.47 -7.67 24.91
C THR A 224 12.20 -7.01 23.74
N SER A 225 13.46 -7.40 23.47
CA SER A 225 14.23 -6.86 22.34
C SER A 225 13.61 -7.23 20.99
N TYR A 226 13.10 -8.44 20.82
CA TYR A 226 12.36 -8.84 19.61
C TYR A 226 11.09 -7.99 19.41
N PHE A 227 10.29 -7.80 20.46
CA PHE A 227 9.09 -6.95 20.36
C PHE A 227 9.40 -5.50 20.10
N PHE A 228 10.47 -4.96 20.68
CA PHE A 228 10.91 -3.59 20.42
C PHE A 228 11.27 -3.39 18.95
N VAL A 229 12.06 -4.29 18.38
CA VAL A 229 12.45 -4.25 16.96
C VAL A 229 11.23 -4.40 16.06
N LEU A 230 10.31 -5.34 16.34
CA LEU A 230 9.06 -5.48 15.59
C LEU A 230 8.21 -4.21 15.65
N GLY A 231 8.12 -3.59 16.82
CA GLY A 231 7.37 -2.34 16.99
C GLY A 231 7.95 -1.18 16.18
N THR A 232 9.28 -1.06 16.09
CA THR A 232 9.91 -0.03 15.27
C THR A 232 9.68 -0.25 13.77
N ILE A 233 9.82 -1.49 13.28
CA ILE A 233 9.52 -1.85 11.88
C ILE A 233 8.03 -1.60 11.57
N ALA A 234 7.12 -2.03 12.45
CA ALA A 234 5.69 -1.81 12.29
C ALA A 234 5.32 -0.32 12.23
N SER A 235 5.94 0.52 13.07
CA SER A 235 5.67 1.96 13.08
C SER A 235 6.01 2.62 11.75
N VAL A 236 7.13 2.27 11.14
CA VAL A 236 7.52 2.81 9.84
C VAL A 236 6.70 2.21 8.70
N ALA A 237 6.32 0.92 8.78
CA ALA A 237 5.41 0.31 7.81
C ALA A 237 4.03 1.02 7.78
N ILE A 238 3.50 1.35 8.94
CA ILE A 238 2.25 2.11 9.04
C ILE A 238 2.46 3.55 8.53
N LEU A 239 3.58 4.18 8.82
CA LEU A 239 3.91 5.50 8.29
C LEU A 239 3.96 5.50 6.76
N LEU A 240 4.60 4.49 6.15
CA LEU A 240 4.60 4.28 4.70
C LEU A 240 3.18 4.15 4.16
N TYR A 241 2.33 3.34 4.80
CA TYR A 241 0.92 3.20 4.41
C TYR A 241 0.17 4.54 4.44
N LEU A 242 0.44 5.37 5.43
CA LEU A 242 -0.20 6.68 5.59
C LEU A 242 0.33 7.73 4.59
N THR A 243 1.59 7.62 4.15
CA THR A 243 2.21 8.59 3.22
C THR A 243 1.91 8.30 1.76
N MET A 244 1.74 7.03 1.39
CA MET A 244 1.47 6.66 0.01
C MET A 244 0.12 7.21 -0.48
N PRO A 245 0.05 7.74 -1.72
CA PRO A 245 -1.21 8.21 -2.28
C PRO A 245 -2.19 7.04 -2.41
N PRO A 246 -3.45 7.22 -1.92
CA PRO A 246 -4.46 6.19 -2.06
C PRO A 246 -4.86 6.05 -3.53
N GLU A 247 -4.84 4.83 -4.03
CA GLU A 247 -5.31 4.51 -5.38
C GLU A 247 -6.37 3.43 -5.35
N VAL A 248 -7.38 3.60 -6.21
CA VAL A 248 -8.33 2.54 -6.53
C VAL A 248 -7.92 1.98 -7.89
N TYR A 249 -7.39 0.76 -7.87
CA TYR A 249 -6.86 0.09 -9.06
C TYR A 249 -7.94 -0.76 -9.74
N GLU A 250 -8.75 -1.41 -8.95
CA GLU A 250 -9.74 -2.40 -9.33
C GLU A 250 -11.15 -1.84 -9.20
N THR A 251 -11.98 -2.05 -10.23
CA THR A 251 -13.39 -1.63 -10.18
C THR A 251 -14.22 -2.52 -9.24
N LYS A 252 -15.18 -1.91 -8.56
CA LYS A 252 -16.11 -2.59 -7.63
C LYS A 252 -17.48 -2.88 -8.25
N ILE A 253 -17.59 -2.85 -9.57
CA ILE A 253 -18.85 -3.14 -10.27
C ILE A 253 -19.26 -4.58 -10.01
N LYS A 254 -20.54 -4.77 -9.65
CA LYS A 254 -21.14 -6.10 -9.50
C LYS A 254 -21.76 -6.56 -10.83
N PRO A 255 -21.72 -7.86 -11.17
CA PRO A 255 -21.18 -8.98 -10.38
C PRO A 255 -19.65 -9.06 -10.43
N MET A 256 -19.03 -9.29 -9.27
CA MET A 256 -17.59 -9.56 -9.22
C MET A 256 -17.28 -10.91 -9.86
N PRO A 257 -16.24 -11.01 -10.70
CA PRO A 257 -15.81 -12.27 -11.28
C PRO A 257 -15.53 -13.33 -10.20
N PRO A 258 -15.88 -14.61 -10.45
CA PRO A 258 -15.73 -15.69 -9.46
C PRO A 258 -14.28 -15.92 -9.00
N ILE A 259 -13.30 -15.53 -9.83
CA ILE A 259 -11.87 -15.66 -9.52
C ILE A 259 -11.46 -14.94 -8.22
N TYR A 260 -12.12 -13.84 -7.85
CA TYR A 260 -11.86 -13.13 -6.59
C TYR A 260 -12.24 -13.97 -5.38
N ARG A 261 -13.39 -14.63 -5.45
CA ARG A 261 -13.85 -15.56 -4.41
C ARG A 261 -12.91 -16.76 -4.30
N THR A 262 -12.42 -17.26 -5.42
CA THR A 262 -11.43 -18.36 -5.44
C THR A 262 -10.14 -17.94 -4.74
N ILE A 263 -9.61 -16.74 -5.02
CA ILE A 263 -8.42 -16.20 -4.35
C ILE A 263 -8.64 -16.10 -2.83
N ASP A 264 -9.79 -15.57 -2.40
CA ASP A 264 -10.10 -15.39 -0.98
C ASP A 264 -10.25 -16.76 -0.27
N ILE A 265 -10.90 -17.74 -0.89
CA ILE A 265 -11.02 -19.11 -0.34
C ILE A 265 -9.65 -19.81 -0.25
N LEU A 266 -8.84 -19.74 -1.32
CA LEU A 266 -7.51 -20.34 -1.32
C LEU A 266 -6.61 -19.72 -0.26
N SER A 267 -6.65 -18.39 -0.08
CA SER A 267 -5.84 -17.72 0.93
C SER A 267 -6.22 -18.16 2.35
N VAL A 268 -7.51 -18.27 2.64
CA VAL A 268 -8.00 -18.75 3.95
C VAL A 268 -7.61 -20.22 4.17
N ALA A 269 -7.72 -21.07 3.15
CA ALA A 269 -7.31 -22.47 3.23
C ALA A 269 -5.81 -22.60 3.55
N VAL A 270 -4.95 -21.85 2.86
CA VAL A 270 -3.49 -21.87 3.10
C VAL A 270 -3.16 -21.36 4.51
N ILE A 271 -3.80 -20.29 4.99
CA ILE A 271 -3.64 -19.80 6.37
C ILE A 271 -3.99 -20.91 7.37
N SER A 272 -5.15 -21.54 7.19
CA SER A 272 -5.62 -22.59 8.11
C SER A 272 -4.68 -23.79 8.14
N ILE A 273 -4.19 -24.24 6.98
CA ILE A 273 -3.21 -25.34 6.87
C ILE A 273 -1.89 -24.95 7.52
N SER A 274 -1.37 -23.72 7.26
CA SER A 274 -0.12 -23.25 7.85
C SER A 274 -0.19 -23.15 9.37
N ILE A 275 -1.31 -22.68 9.92
CA ILE A 275 -1.52 -22.63 11.37
C ILE A 275 -1.60 -24.06 11.94
N ALA A 276 -2.36 -24.96 11.30
CA ALA A 276 -2.52 -26.34 11.76
C ALA A 276 -1.19 -27.12 11.76
N THR A 277 -0.38 -26.96 10.70
CA THR A 277 0.95 -27.60 10.63
C THR A 277 1.90 -27.06 11.69
N THR A 278 1.92 -25.75 11.91
CA THR A 278 2.76 -25.12 12.94
C THR A 278 2.33 -25.55 14.35
N ALA A 279 1.03 -25.60 14.61
CA ALA A 279 0.47 -26.08 15.89
C ALA A 279 0.80 -27.55 16.12
N TYR A 280 0.66 -28.42 15.11
CA TYR A 280 0.99 -29.84 15.19
C TYR A 280 2.49 -30.04 15.52
N LEU A 281 3.39 -29.29 14.89
CA LEU A 281 4.83 -29.38 15.19
C LEU A 281 5.16 -28.91 16.61
N ALA A 282 4.52 -27.82 17.06
CA ALA A 282 4.67 -27.34 18.42
C ALA A 282 4.19 -28.37 19.45
N PHE A 283 3.07 -29.06 19.17
CA PHE A 283 2.52 -30.10 20.06
C PHE A 283 3.37 -31.37 20.10
N THR A 284 3.94 -31.79 18.96
CA THR A 284 4.78 -33.01 18.88
C THR A 284 6.21 -32.79 19.36
N GLY A 285 6.60 -31.55 19.67
CA GLY A 285 7.95 -31.21 20.13
C GLY A 285 9.02 -31.33 19.03
N ARG A 286 8.65 -31.64 17.79
CA ARG A 286 9.56 -31.76 16.65
C ARG A 286 9.91 -30.37 16.09
N THR A 287 10.74 -29.63 16.81
CA THR A 287 11.06 -28.23 16.51
C THR A 287 12.49 -28.04 16.00
N SER A 288 12.95 -28.95 15.12
CA SER A 288 14.21 -28.76 14.41
C SER A 288 14.14 -27.53 13.49
N PHE A 289 15.19 -26.73 13.42
CA PHE A 289 15.27 -25.57 12.50
C PHE A 289 15.04 -25.97 11.05
N TYR A 290 15.51 -27.13 10.62
CA TYR A 290 15.28 -27.63 9.27
C TYR A 290 13.78 -27.85 8.98
N ILE A 291 13.08 -28.54 9.88
CA ILE A 291 11.63 -28.79 9.74
C ILE A 291 10.85 -27.47 9.72
N LEU A 292 11.23 -26.50 10.57
CA LEU A 292 10.59 -25.20 10.62
C LEU A 292 10.87 -24.38 9.34
N GLY A 293 12.07 -24.50 8.77
CA GLY A 293 12.41 -23.94 7.46
C GLY A 293 11.59 -24.55 6.33
N GLU A 294 11.42 -25.89 6.30
CA GLU A 294 10.59 -26.61 5.33
C GLU A 294 9.11 -26.18 5.40
N VAL A 295 8.57 -26.04 6.62
CA VAL A 295 7.18 -25.58 6.80
C VAL A 295 6.99 -24.14 6.32
N LEU A 296 7.97 -23.24 6.53
CA LEU A 296 7.92 -21.90 6.00
C LEU A 296 7.95 -21.90 4.46
N ILE A 297 8.80 -22.72 3.84
CA ILE A 297 8.86 -22.87 2.38
C ILE A 297 7.53 -23.43 1.85
N ALA A 298 7.00 -24.48 2.46
CA ALA A 298 5.74 -25.08 2.05
C ALA A 298 4.56 -24.11 2.20
N SER A 299 4.49 -23.37 3.31
CA SER A 299 3.49 -22.32 3.53
C SER A 299 3.63 -21.19 2.49
N GLY A 300 4.87 -20.77 2.20
CA GLY A 300 5.16 -19.77 1.18
C GLY A 300 4.73 -20.22 -0.21
N ALA A 301 5.03 -21.46 -0.60
CA ALA A 301 4.57 -22.05 -1.85
C ALA A 301 3.03 -22.10 -1.94
N GLY A 302 2.37 -22.42 -0.81
CA GLY A 302 0.92 -22.36 -0.71
C GLY A 302 0.36 -20.96 -0.98
N PHE A 303 0.94 -19.89 -0.40
CA PHE A 303 0.53 -18.51 -0.63
C PHE A 303 0.82 -18.00 -2.03
N LEU A 304 1.80 -18.56 -2.74
CA LEU A 304 2.05 -18.20 -4.13
C LEU A 304 0.87 -18.53 -5.05
N LEU A 305 0.06 -19.56 -4.77
CA LEU A 305 -1.09 -19.92 -5.59
C LEU A 305 -2.13 -18.79 -5.69
N PRO A 306 -2.76 -18.33 -4.57
CA PRO A 306 -3.68 -17.21 -4.62
C PRO A 306 -2.98 -15.90 -5.03
N GLY A 307 -1.71 -15.72 -4.66
CA GLY A 307 -0.90 -14.58 -5.01
C GLY A 307 -0.65 -14.46 -6.51
N TRP A 308 -0.33 -15.56 -7.19
CA TRP A 308 -0.13 -15.58 -8.64
C TRP A 308 -1.42 -15.28 -9.41
N LEU A 309 -2.56 -15.81 -8.95
CA LEU A 309 -3.85 -15.46 -9.53
C LEU A 309 -4.16 -13.95 -9.39
N ALA A 310 -3.87 -13.36 -8.24
CA ALA A 310 -4.02 -11.93 -8.00
C ALA A 310 -3.07 -11.10 -8.90
N LYS A 311 -1.83 -11.55 -9.07
CA LYS A 311 -0.84 -10.91 -9.95
C LYS A 311 -1.26 -10.96 -11.41
N LYS A 312 -1.82 -12.08 -11.87
CA LYS A 312 -2.36 -12.21 -13.22
C LYS A 312 -3.50 -11.22 -13.52
N ILE A 313 -4.34 -10.92 -12.51
CA ILE A 313 -5.38 -9.89 -12.62
C ILE A 313 -4.74 -8.49 -12.69
N GLU A 314 -3.74 -8.22 -11.87
CA GLU A 314 -3.02 -6.94 -11.89
C GLU A 314 -2.35 -6.68 -13.24
N ASP A 315 -1.69 -7.69 -13.80
CA ASP A 315 -1.03 -7.59 -15.11
C ASP A 315 -2.06 -7.39 -16.24
N LEU A 316 -3.24 -8.02 -16.16
CA LEU A 316 -4.34 -7.79 -17.09
C LEU A 316 -4.82 -6.33 -17.03
N ILE A 317 -5.06 -5.81 -15.84
CA ILE A 317 -5.51 -4.41 -15.67
C ILE A 317 -4.45 -3.44 -16.21
N ARG A 318 -3.17 -3.70 -15.92
CA ARG A 318 -2.05 -2.85 -16.37
C ARG A 318 -1.95 -2.81 -17.88
N GLU A 319 -2.02 -3.95 -18.53
CA GLU A 319 -1.97 -4.04 -19.99
C GLU A 319 -3.16 -3.31 -20.64
N ILE A 320 -4.37 -3.45 -20.07
CA ILE A 320 -5.53 -2.72 -20.56
C ILE A 320 -5.38 -1.21 -20.35
N ASP A 321 -4.92 -0.78 -19.18
CA ASP A 321 -4.69 0.65 -18.88
C ASP A 321 -3.63 1.26 -19.83
N ASP A 322 -2.63 0.49 -20.25
CA ASP A 322 -1.59 0.94 -21.16
C ASP A 322 -2.10 1.17 -22.60
N PHE A 323 -3.02 0.35 -23.08
CA PHE A 323 -3.57 0.46 -24.44
C PHE A 323 -4.84 1.32 -24.53
N PHE A 324 -5.54 1.52 -23.44
CA PHE A 324 -6.80 2.27 -23.43
C PHE A 324 -6.70 3.70 -23.96
N PRO A 325 -5.65 4.51 -23.70
CA PRO A 325 -5.52 5.87 -24.26
C PRO A 325 -5.48 5.89 -25.78
N VAL A 326 -4.77 4.95 -26.39
CA VAL A 326 -4.70 4.82 -27.84
C VAL A 326 -6.07 4.44 -28.40
N PHE A 327 -6.73 3.49 -27.78
CA PHE A 327 -8.07 3.06 -28.15
C PHE A 327 -9.08 4.21 -28.12
N ILE A 328 -9.20 4.92 -26.96
CA ILE A 328 -10.27 5.93 -26.80
C ILE A 328 -10.07 7.13 -27.74
N ARG A 329 -8.82 7.53 -28.00
CA ARG A 329 -8.50 8.60 -28.96
C ARG A 329 -8.88 8.19 -30.38
N SER A 330 -8.47 7.02 -30.83
CA SER A 330 -8.73 6.52 -32.18
C SER A 330 -10.22 6.23 -32.39
N TYR A 331 -10.88 5.67 -31.37
CA TYR A 331 -12.33 5.43 -31.41
C TYR A 331 -13.12 6.74 -31.55
N ALA A 332 -12.75 7.76 -30.78
CA ALA A 332 -13.39 9.06 -30.83
C ALA A 332 -13.26 9.72 -32.20
N LEU A 333 -12.09 9.65 -32.84
CA LEU A 333 -11.88 10.16 -34.20
C LEU A 333 -12.72 9.39 -35.24
N ASN A 334 -12.76 8.07 -35.16
CA ASN A 334 -13.57 7.26 -36.04
C ASN A 334 -15.07 7.53 -35.87
N TYR A 335 -15.52 7.70 -34.62
CA TYR A 335 -16.94 7.96 -34.31
C TYR A 335 -17.41 9.33 -34.81
N GLU A 336 -16.54 10.35 -34.79
CA GLU A 336 -16.86 11.67 -35.35
C GLU A 336 -17.08 11.62 -36.85
N THR A 337 -16.30 10.78 -37.54
CA THR A 337 -16.42 10.58 -39.01
C THR A 337 -17.58 9.66 -39.38
N LEU A 338 -17.81 8.63 -38.58
CA LEU A 338 -18.84 7.62 -38.78
C LEU A 338 -19.66 7.52 -37.48
N PRO A 339 -20.78 8.27 -37.35
CA PRO A 339 -21.56 8.30 -36.10
C PRO A 339 -22.38 7.02 -35.87
N ASP A 340 -21.74 5.89 -36.03
CA ASP A 340 -22.25 4.55 -35.73
C ASP A 340 -21.23 3.84 -34.87
N GLN A 341 -21.65 3.41 -33.69
CA GLN A 341 -20.74 2.87 -32.67
C GLN A 341 -20.03 1.59 -33.12
N ALA A 342 -20.73 0.71 -33.84
CA ALA A 342 -20.15 -0.53 -34.36
C ALA A 342 -19.18 -0.24 -35.53
N LYS A 343 -19.57 0.64 -36.47
CA LYS A 343 -18.72 1.00 -37.61
C LYS A 343 -17.45 1.71 -37.19
N ALA A 344 -17.54 2.61 -36.21
CA ALA A 344 -16.38 3.31 -35.65
C ALA A 344 -15.39 2.37 -34.94
N LEU A 345 -15.89 1.26 -34.37
CA LEU A 345 -15.07 0.27 -33.67
C LEU A 345 -14.34 -0.67 -34.62
N ARG A 346 -14.95 -1.00 -35.78
CA ARG A 346 -14.44 -2.01 -36.73
C ARG A 346 -12.97 -1.83 -37.16
N PRO A 347 -12.48 -0.61 -37.51
CA PRO A 347 -11.08 -0.41 -37.86
C PRO A 347 -10.10 -0.69 -36.71
N LEU A 348 -10.54 -0.55 -35.47
CA LEU A 348 -9.70 -0.75 -34.28
C LEU A 348 -9.51 -2.21 -33.91
N LEU A 349 -10.36 -3.11 -34.41
CA LEU A 349 -10.22 -4.55 -34.19
C LEU A 349 -9.05 -5.16 -35.00
N ILE A 350 -8.54 -4.43 -36.00
CA ILE A 350 -7.37 -4.83 -36.79
C ILE A 350 -6.07 -4.44 -36.08
N VAL A 351 -6.15 -3.44 -35.18
CA VAL A 351 -5.01 -2.96 -34.42
C VAL A 351 -4.78 -3.88 -33.22
N GLU A 352 -3.53 -4.31 -33.01
CA GLU A 352 -3.16 -5.13 -31.86
C GLU A 352 -3.12 -4.27 -30.59
N LEU A 353 -4.18 -4.38 -29.78
CA LEU A 353 -4.33 -3.69 -28.50
C LEU A 353 -4.20 -4.66 -27.30
N GLY A 354 -3.42 -5.70 -27.45
CA GLY A 354 -3.19 -6.69 -26.41
C GLY A 354 -4.50 -7.32 -25.92
N ARG A 355 -4.63 -7.48 -24.61
CA ARG A 355 -5.84 -8.07 -23.99
C ARG A 355 -7.10 -7.21 -24.15
N LEU A 356 -6.96 -5.94 -24.46
CA LEU A 356 -8.09 -5.05 -24.73
C LEU A 356 -8.81 -5.48 -26.03
N THR A 357 -8.10 -5.99 -27.05
CA THR A 357 -8.68 -6.42 -28.33
C THR A 357 -9.86 -7.38 -28.13
N ARG A 358 -9.69 -8.40 -27.29
CA ARG A 358 -10.77 -9.38 -27.01
C ARG A 358 -12.01 -8.72 -26.37
N ILE A 359 -11.81 -7.75 -25.51
CA ILE A 359 -12.92 -7.01 -24.88
C ILE A 359 -13.66 -6.17 -25.92
N LEU A 360 -12.92 -5.58 -26.87
CA LEU A 360 -13.48 -4.79 -27.96
C LEU A 360 -14.20 -5.67 -29.00
N GLU A 361 -13.72 -6.87 -29.27
CA GLU A 361 -14.44 -7.85 -30.09
C GLU A 361 -15.80 -8.22 -29.47
N ASN A 362 -15.83 -8.45 -28.14
CA ASN A 362 -17.07 -8.68 -27.42
C ASN A 362 -18.01 -7.48 -27.49
N LEU A 363 -17.46 -6.25 -27.36
CA LEU A 363 -18.25 -5.02 -27.51
C LEU A 363 -18.83 -4.92 -28.92
N TYR A 364 -18.03 -5.16 -29.95
CA TYR A 364 -18.46 -5.12 -31.34
C TYR A 364 -19.58 -6.13 -31.61
N ALA A 365 -19.45 -7.36 -31.15
CA ALA A 365 -20.48 -8.38 -31.28
C ALA A 365 -21.79 -7.98 -30.58
N ARG A 366 -21.71 -7.35 -29.39
CA ARG A 366 -22.89 -6.84 -28.66
C ARG A 366 -23.60 -5.72 -29.43
N LEU A 367 -22.85 -4.77 -29.97
CA LEU A 367 -23.41 -3.66 -30.75
C LEU A 367 -24.06 -4.16 -32.04
N LEU A 368 -23.48 -5.14 -32.74
CA LEU A 368 -24.07 -5.77 -33.92
C LEU A 368 -25.37 -6.52 -33.59
N ASN A 369 -25.46 -7.12 -32.41
CA ASN A 369 -26.68 -7.79 -31.94
C ASN A 369 -27.70 -6.83 -31.33
N SER A 370 -27.56 -5.51 -31.56
CA SER A 370 -28.50 -4.47 -31.10
C SER A 370 -28.69 -4.44 -29.58
N ILE A 371 -27.69 -4.85 -28.79
CA ILE A 371 -27.70 -4.66 -27.34
C ILE A 371 -27.57 -3.16 -27.08
N ASP A 372 -28.35 -2.65 -26.12
CA ASP A 372 -28.27 -1.24 -25.71
C ASP A 372 -26.81 -0.81 -25.52
N PRO A 373 -26.36 0.24 -26.24
CA PRO A 373 -24.99 0.72 -26.15
C PRO A 373 -24.53 1.04 -24.72
N ALA A 374 -25.37 1.64 -23.90
CA ALA A 374 -25.04 1.95 -22.51
C ALA A 374 -24.73 0.67 -21.69
N VAL A 375 -25.47 -0.41 -21.95
CA VAL A 375 -25.24 -1.72 -21.33
C VAL A 375 -23.96 -2.35 -21.87
N ALA A 376 -23.76 -2.33 -23.20
CA ALA A 376 -22.58 -2.90 -23.85
C ALA A 376 -21.26 -2.27 -23.35
N TRP A 377 -21.20 -0.95 -23.25
CA TRP A 377 -20.07 -0.22 -22.70
C TRP A 377 -19.85 -0.47 -21.20
N ARG A 378 -20.94 -0.61 -20.42
CA ARG A 378 -20.83 -0.98 -19.00
C ARG A 378 -20.21 -2.37 -18.83
N MET A 379 -20.48 -3.30 -19.73
CA MET A 379 -19.86 -4.61 -19.74
C MET A 379 -18.36 -4.51 -20.04
N VAL A 380 -17.92 -3.64 -20.96
CA VAL A 380 -16.49 -3.36 -21.21
C VAL A 380 -15.80 -2.91 -19.92
N ALA A 381 -16.41 -1.97 -19.20
CA ALA A 381 -15.87 -1.50 -17.92
C ALA A 381 -15.74 -2.64 -16.88
N SER A 382 -16.71 -3.55 -16.83
CA SER A 382 -16.67 -4.73 -15.95
C SER A 382 -15.62 -5.77 -16.38
N GLU A 383 -15.48 -6.04 -17.67
CA GLU A 383 -14.52 -7.00 -18.22
C GLU A 383 -13.08 -6.52 -18.11
N SER A 384 -12.85 -5.21 -18.26
CA SER A 384 -11.53 -4.59 -18.08
C SER A 384 -11.03 -4.66 -16.64
N ARG A 385 -11.92 -4.75 -15.66
CA ARG A 385 -11.64 -4.71 -14.21
C ARG A 385 -10.90 -3.45 -13.76
N SER A 386 -10.56 -2.55 -14.66
CA SER A 386 -9.87 -1.29 -14.36
C SER A 386 -10.84 -0.22 -13.88
N GLU A 387 -10.56 0.38 -12.74
CA GLU A 387 -11.31 1.54 -12.26
C GLU A 387 -11.08 2.76 -13.14
N LEU A 388 -9.88 2.92 -13.72
CA LEU A 388 -9.59 4.02 -14.65
C LEU A 388 -10.46 3.90 -15.89
N VAL A 389 -10.44 2.75 -16.55
CA VAL A 389 -11.25 2.49 -17.75
C VAL A 389 -12.74 2.71 -17.46
N HIS A 390 -13.23 2.24 -16.30
CA HIS A 390 -14.61 2.47 -15.89
C HIS A 390 -14.96 3.96 -15.81
N ARG A 391 -14.12 4.77 -15.15
CA ARG A 391 -14.36 6.21 -14.98
C ARG A 391 -14.31 6.95 -16.31
N PHE A 392 -13.30 6.66 -17.15
CA PHE A 392 -13.16 7.30 -18.44
C PHE A 392 -14.26 6.92 -19.43
N LEU A 393 -14.65 5.66 -19.51
CA LEU A 393 -15.78 5.22 -20.33
C LEU A 393 -17.10 5.88 -19.91
N ARG A 394 -17.33 6.03 -18.62
CA ARG A 394 -18.51 6.72 -18.11
C ARG A 394 -18.56 8.16 -18.58
N ILE A 395 -17.44 8.90 -18.46
CA ILE A 395 -17.35 10.28 -18.95
C ILE A 395 -17.58 10.34 -20.47
N PHE A 396 -16.98 9.40 -21.19
CA PHE A 396 -17.12 9.31 -22.64
C PHE A 396 -18.59 9.11 -23.06
N ILE A 397 -19.28 8.14 -22.45
CA ILE A 397 -20.67 7.83 -22.76
C ILE A 397 -21.57 9.02 -22.45
N ASP A 398 -21.45 9.62 -21.26
CA ASP A 398 -22.27 10.78 -20.87
C ASP A 398 -22.03 11.98 -21.80
N SER A 399 -20.80 12.13 -22.31
CA SER A 399 -20.46 13.17 -23.31
C SER A 399 -21.09 12.90 -24.69
N VAL A 400 -21.13 11.65 -25.13
CA VAL A 400 -21.80 11.25 -26.38
C VAL A 400 -23.31 11.52 -26.27
N GLU A 401 -23.95 11.10 -25.18
CA GLU A 401 -25.38 11.30 -24.94
C GLU A 401 -25.78 12.78 -24.89
N ARG A 402 -24.89 13.66 -24.47
CA ARG A 402 -25.11 15.13 -24.37
C ARG A 402 -24.62 15.92 -25.58
N GLY A 403 -24.19 15.26 -26.65
CA GLY A 403 -23.78 15.91 -27.90
C GLY A 403 -22.41 16.59 -27.84
N GLY A 404 -21.51 16.12 -26.99
CA GLY A 404 -20.13 16.60 -26.91
C GLY A 404 -19.35 16.40 -28.23
N LYS A 405 -18.34 17.24 -28.51
CA LYS A 405 -17.43 17.07 -29.64
C LYS A 405 -16.48 15.90 -29.37
N ILE A 406 -16.82 14.73 -29.91
CA ILE A 406 -16.27 13.45 -29.48
C ILE A 406 -14.77 13.34 -29.75
N SER A 407 -14.23 13.91 -30.83
CA SER A 407 -12.76 13.93 -31.07
C SER A 407 -12.02 14.72 -29.99
N LYS A 408 -12.52 15.90 -29.61
CA LYS A 408 -11.94 16.68 -28.51
C LYS A 408 -12.00 15.94 -27.17
N VAL A 409 -13.16 15.32 -26.90
CA VAL A 409 -13.38 14.51 -25.68
C VAL A 409 -12.40 13.35 -25.64
N GLY A 410 -12.31 12.55 -26.71
CA GLY A 410 -11.41 11.40 -26.78
C GLY A 410 -9.94 11.77 -26.64
N ALA A 411 -9.51 12.87 -27.25
CA ALA A 411 -8.16 13.38 -27.09
C ALA A 411 -7.86 13.75 -25.61
N SER A 412 -8.74 14.54 -25.00
CA SER A 412 -8.57 14.96 -23.60
C SER A 412 -8.61 13.79 -22.61
N LEU A 413 -9.51 12.82 -22.82
CA LEU A 413 -9.57 11.60 -22.00
C LEU A 413 -8.30 10.77 -22.12
N SER A 414 -7.78 10.63 -23.37
CA SER A 414 -6.52 9.93 -23.63
C SER A 414 -5.34 10.60 -22.90
N ASP A 415 -5.25 11.93 -22.98
CA ASP A 415 -4.16 12.69 -22.36
C ASP A 415 -4.21 12.59 -20.82
N HIS A 416 -5.41 12.71 -20.24
CA HIS A 416 -5.59 12.55 -18.79
C HIS A 416 -5.32 11.12 -18.32
N HIS A 417 -5.76 10.10 -19.08
CA HIS A 417 -5.45 8.70 -18.76
C HIS A 417 -3.93 8.44 -18.81
N ASN A 418 -3.25 8.92 -19.85
CA ASN A 418 -1.80 8.82 -19.99
C ASN A 418 -1.07 9.48 -18.81
N LEU A 419 -1.54 10.63 -18.33
CA LEU A 419 -0.99 11.29 -17.14
C LEU A 419 -1.02 10.34 -15.93
N ILE A 420 -2.17 9.74 -15.64
CA ILE A 420 -2.32 8.85 -14.49
C ILE A 420 -1.45 7.59 -14.64
N VAL A 421 -1.43 6.98 -15.83
CA VAL A 421 -0.59 5.79 -16.10
C VAL A 421 0.90 6.12 -15.94
N ARG A 422 1.35 7.29 -16.45
CA ARG A 422 2.72 7.76 -16.28
C ARG A 422 3.10 7.92 -14.80
N LEU A 423 2.23 8.52 -13.98
CA LEU A 423 2.42 8.66 -12.55
C LEU A 423 2.50 7.31 -11.83
N ARG A 424 1.64 6.36 -12.21
CA ARG A 424 1.67 4.98 -11.70
C ARG A 424 2.97 4.26 -12.07
N ARG A 425 3.45 4.42 -13.30
CA ARG A 425 4.74 3.84 -13.75
C ARG A 425 5.92 4.38 -12.94
N ASN A 426 5.97 5.69 -12.70
CA ASN A 426 7.00 6.30 -11.85
C ASN A 426 6.99 5.71 -10.43
N ARG A 427 5.81 5.63 -9.82
CA ARG A 427 5.66 4.98 -8.51
C ARG A 427 6.08 3.50 -8.54
N LEU A 428 5.75 2.77 -9.59
CA LEU A 428 6.12 1.37 -9.76
C LEU A 428 7.64 1.18 -9.82
N GLN A 429 8.40 2.06 -10.47
CA GLN A 429 9.86 2.00 -10.51
C GLN A 429 10.46 2.10 -9.11
N ILE A 430 9.99 3.04 -8.29
CA ILE A 430 10.41 3.20 -6.89
C ILE A 430 10.01 1.97 -6.07
N ALA A 431 8.80 1.46 -6.26
CA ALA A 431 8.31 0.26 -5.59
C ALA A 431 9.14 -1.00 -5.92
N LYS A 432 9.57 -1.16 -7.17
CA LYS A 432 10.43 -2.28 -7.61
C LYS A 432 11.79 -2.29 -6.92
N THR A 433 12.43 -1.12 -6.82
CA THR A 433 13.70 -0.99 -6.10
C THR A 433 13.53 -1.34 -4.62
N PHE A 434 12.45 -0.87 -3.99
CA PHE A 434 12.13 -1.20 -2.60
C PHE A 434 11.84 -2.69 -2.41
N GLU A 435 11.06 -3.29 -3.31
CA GLU A 435 10.74 -4.72 -3.32
C GLU A 435 12.01 -5.57 -3.32
N THR A 436 12.92 -5.33 -4.26
CA THR A 436 14.18 -6.07 -4.38
C THR A 436 15.05 -5.92 -3.13
N THR A 437 15.22 -4.68 -2.64
CA THR A 437 16.00 -4.41 -1.43
C THR A 437 15.40 -5.12 -0.21
N THR A 438 14.06 -5.11 -0.09
CA THR A 438 13.37 -5.75 1.04
C THR A 438 13.54 -7.27 1.02
N TYR A 439 13.57 -7.93 -0.15
CA TYR A 439 13.85 -9.37 -0.26
C TYR A 439 15.26 -9.71 0.24
N ILE A 440 16.25 -8.94 -0.18
CA ILE A 440 17.64 -9.13 0.25
C ILE A 440 17.76 -8.92 1.77
N MET A 441 17.15 -7.85 2.29
CA MET A 441 17.16 -7.56 3.73
C MET A 441 16.46 -8.63 4.55
N GLN A 442 15.31 -9.15 4.07
CA GLN A 442 14.61 -10.25 4.74
C GLN A 442 15.50 -11.51 4.85
N ALA A 443 16.17 -11.87 3.77
CA ALA A 443 17.11 -12.99 3.78
C ALA A 443 18.22 -12.78 4.82
N ALA A 444 18.87 -11.60 4.79
CA ALA A 444 19.94 -11.26 5.73
C ALA A 444 19.45 -11.27 7.19
N VAL A 445 18.27 -10.66 7.46
CA VAL A 445 17.66 -10.63 8.80
C VAL A 445 17.47 -12.06 9.34
N VAL A 446 16.91 -12.95 8.54
CA VAL A 446 16.58 -14.32 8.98
C VAL A 446 17.86 -15.16 9.15
N ILE A 447 18.77 -15.12 8.17
CA ILE A 447 20.03 -15.89 8.22
C ILE A 447 20.83 -15.52 9.47
N ILE A 448 21.06 -14.23 9.70
CA ILE A 448 21.88 -13.77 10.83
C ILE A 448 21.16 -14.05 12.16
N ASN A 449 19.86 -13.83 12.24
CA ASN A 449 19.08 -14.11 13.45
C ASN A 449 19.19 -15.60 13.83
N ILE A 450 18.98 -16.52 12.89
CA ILE A 450 19.06 -17.95 13.15
C ILE A 450 20.50 -18.39 13.41
N PHE A 451 21.46 -17.84 12.68
CA PHE A 451 22.87 -18.10 12.93
C PHE A 451 23.28 -17.77 14.37
N VAL A 452 22.90 -16.59 14.89
CA VAL A 452 23.20 -16.19 16.27
C VAL A 452 22.50 -17.10 17.29
N VAL A 453 21.24 -17.45 17.06
CA VAL A 453 20.53 -18.38 17.95
C VAL A 453 21.21 -19.76 17.98
N ARG A 454 21.63 -20.27 16.83
CA ARG A 454 22.36 -21.55 16.73
C ARG A 454 23.75 -21.48 17.37
N LEU A 455 24.42 -20.34 17.23
CA LEU A 455 25.71 -20.09 17.89
C LEU A 455 25.58 -20.17 19.42
N LEU A 456 24.50 -19.57 19.98
CA LEU A 456 24.23 -19.67 21.41
C LEU A 456 23.96 -21.13 21.86
N TYR A 457 23.26 -21.92 21.02
CA TYR A 457 23.09 -23.36 21.27
C TYR A 457 24.41 -24.10 21.32
N GLY A 458 25.28 -23.83 20.35
CA GLY A 458 26.61 -24.43 20.30
C GLY A 458 27.46 -24.09 21.52
N PHE A 459 27.49 -22.81 21.89
CA PHE A 459 28.22 -22.40 23.11
C PHE A 459 27.65 -23.04 24.38
N SER A 460 26.32 -23.12 24.52
CA SER A 460 25.69 -23.74 25.69
C SER A 460 26.05 -25.22 25.80
N SER A 461 26.12 -25.96 24.68
CA SER A 461 26.51 -27.38 24.67
C SER A 461 27.98 -27.59 25.06
N ILE A 462 28.87 -26.72 24.58
CA ILE A 462 30.31 -26.76 24.96
C ILE A 462 30.49 -26.44 26.45
N LEU A 463 29.77 -25.43 26.97
CA LEU A 463 29.83 -25.08 28.40
C LEU A 463 29.28 -26.20 29.27
N ALA A 464 28.18 -26.88 28.87
CA ALA A 464 27.66 -28.01 29.59
C ALA A 464 28.66 -29.19 29.67
N SER A 465 29.42 -29.43 28.59
CA SER A 465 30.48 -30.44 28.59
C SER A 465 31.67 -30.07 29.47
N MET A 466 32.03 -28.78 29.52
CA MET A 466 33.11 -28.27 30.40
C MET A 466 32.70 -28.25 31.87
N GLN A 467 31.46 -27.96 32.22
CA GLN A 467 30.93 -28.00 33.59
C GLN A 467 30.96 -29.40 34.21
N ALA A 468 30.93 -30.45 33.39
CA ALA A 468 31.12 -31.83 33.88
C ALA A 468 32.58 -32.10 34.30
N GLN A 469 33.55 -31.31 33.91
CA GLN A 469 34.96 -31.51 34.16
C GLN A 469 35.61 -30.48 35.10
N ILE A 470 34.99 -29.28 35.27
CA ILE A 470 35.55 -28.17 36.06
C ILE A 470 34.56 -27.79 37.21
N PRO A 471 35.07 -27.46 38.41
CA PRO A 471 34.22 -27.06 39.54
C PRO A 471 33.36 -25.85 39.21
N THR A 472 32.07 -25.92 39.53
CA THR A 472 31.01 -24.93 39.23
C THR A 472 31.30 -23.50 39.73
N ASN A 473 32.19 -23.37 40.74
CA ASN A 473 32.57 -22.08 41.32
C ASN A 473 33.42 -21.18 40.39
N ILE A 474 34.01 -21.74 39.35
CA ILE A 474 34.87 -20.97 38.41
C ILE A 474 34.10 -20.62 37.14
N VAL A 475 33.25 -21.48 36.66
CA VAL A 475 32.52 -21.33 35.39
C VAL A 475 31.23 -20.50 35.56
N GLY A 476 30.54 -20.66 36.71
CA GLY A 476 29.28 -19.99 36.97
C GLY A 476 29.30 -18.44 36.96
N PRO A 477 30.35 -17.78 37.50
CA PRO A 477 30.46 -16.32 37.46
C PRO A 477 30.85 -15.74 36.11
N LEU A 478 31.45 -16.55 35.22
CA LEU A 478 31.95 -16.09 33.92
C LEU A 478 30.89 -16.17 32.81
N PHE A 479 29.94 -17.05 32.98
CA PHE A 479 28.87 -17.26 31.99
C PHE A 479 27.54 -17.29 32.71
N GLY A 480 26.70 -16.28 32.46
CA GLY A 480 25.39 -16.13 33.09
C GLY A 480 24.53 -17.39 32.95
N SER A 481 23.94 -17.79 34.07
CA SER A 481 23.21 -19.03 34.29
C SER A 481 22.10 -19.32 33.28
N ASN A 482 21.97 -20.59 32.90
CA ASN A 482 20.79 -21.32 32.40
C ASN A 482 19.66 -20.51 31.74
N ILE A 483 19.96 -19.83 30.63
CA ILE A 483 18.89 -19.28 29.82
C ILE A 483 18.24 -20.43 29.05
N PRO A 484 16.93 -20.68 29.22
CA PRO A 484 16.27 -21.72 28.45
C PRO A 484 16.24 -21.32 26.97
N LEU A 485 16.98 -22.05 26.13
CA LEU A 485 17.17 -21.72 24.72
C LEU A 485 15.93 -22.00 23.86
N GLN A 486 15.08 -22.97 24.23
CA GLN A 486 13.89 -23.31 23.45
C GLN A 486 12.93 -22.12 23.20
N PRO A 487 12.56 -21.31 24.20
CA PRO A 487 11.73 -20.13 23.95
C PRO A 487 12.38 -19.10 23.03
N ILE A 488 13.71 -19.00 23.00
CA ILE A 488 14.43 -18.11 22.07
C ILE A 488 14.25 -18.56 20.62
N VAL A 489 14.29 -19.89 20.38
CA VAL A 489 14.03 -20.47 19.05
C VAL A 489 12.64 -20.10 18.57
N TYR A 490 11.62 -20.34 19.39
CA TYR A 490 10.23 -19.99 19.01
C TYR A 490 10.08 -18.52 18.74
N THR A 491 10.63 -17.67 19.60
CA THR A 491 10.57 -16.21 19.44
C THR A 491 11.28 -15.76 18.15
N SER A 492 12.43 -16.34 17.80
CA SER A 492 13.17 -15.99 16.59
C SER A 492 12.42 -16.36 15.30
N ILE A 493 11.71 -17.49 15.31
CA ILE A 493 10.90 -17.91 14.18
C ILE A 493 9.63 -17.06 14.05
N ILE A 494 8.93 -16.79 15.16
CA ILE A 494 7.79 -15.88 15.19
C ILE A 494 8.22 -14.50 14.67
N PHE A 495 9.38 -14.01 15.09
CA PHE A 495 9.96 -12.76 14.58
C PHE A 495 10.15 -12.81 13.06
N SER A 496 10.74 -13.89 12.52
CA SER A 496 10.96 -14.05 11.08
C SER A 496 9.64 -14.08 10.29
N ILE A 497 8.59 -14.70 10.82
CA ILE A 497 7.25 -14.72 10.22
C ILE A 497 6.63 -13.32 10.24
N LEU A 498 6.69 -12.64 11.38
CA LEU A 498 6.09 -11.30 11.52
C LEU A 498 6.82 -10.25 10.68
N THR A 499 8.15 -10.29 10.60
CA THR A 499 8.91 -9.40 9.71
C THR A 499 8.58 -9.66 8.25
N ALA A 500 8.46 -10.91 7.82
CA ALA A 500 8.03 -11.26 6.46
C ALA A 500 6.61 -10.73 6.16
N ALA A 501 5.67 -10.85 7.09
CA ALA A 501 4.32 -10.32 6.94
C ALA A 501 4.30 -8.78 6.86
N MET A 502 5.09 -8.09 7.70
CA MET A 502 5.24 -6.62 7.66
C MET A 502 5.90 -6.15 6.36
N ASN A 503 6.91 -6.85 5.89
CA ASN A 503 7.57 -6.57 4.61
C ASN A 503 6.62 -6.77 3.44
N ALA A 504 5.84 -7.86 3.41
CA ALA A 504 4.80 -8.11 2.40
C ALA A 504 3.74 -7.00 2.40
N PHE A 505 3.30 -6.58 3.59
CA PHE A 505 2.36 -5.46 3.73
C PHE A 505 2.95 -4.17 3.17
N SER A 506 4.18 -3.83 3.53
CA SER A 506 4.87 -2.62 3.07
C SER A 506 5.01 -2.61 1.55
N ILE A 507 5.49 -3.71 0.95
CA ILE A 507 5.62 -3.85 -0.51
C ILE A 507 4.27 -3.69 -1.20
N SER A 508 3.21 -4.37 -0.71
CA SER A 508 1.88 -4.31 -1.31
C SER A 508 1.24 -2.91 -1.27
N ARG A 509 1.67 -2.04 -0.33
CA ARG A 509 1.15 -0.67 -0.20
C ARG A 509 1.96 0.34 -1.00
N VAL A 510 3.24 0.10 -1.15
CA VAL A 510 4.12 0.93 -1.98
C VAL A 510 3.84 0.69 -3.46
N THR A 511 3.66 -0.55 -3.86
CA THR A 511 3.37 -0.95 -5.25
C THR A 511 1.93 -0.54 -5.64
N PRO A 512 1.75 0.21 -6.75
CA PRO A 512 0.43 0.46 -7.29
C PRO A 512 -0.13 -0.83 -7.89
N GLY A 513 -1.23 -1.34 -7.36
CA GLY A 513 -1.78 -2.62 -7.82
C GLY A 513 -2.99 -3.09 -7.02
N VAL A 514 -3.37 -4.34 -7.26
CA VAL A 514 -4.50 -5.00 -6.61
C VAL A 514 -4.13 -5.37 -5.17
N SER A 515 -4.99 -5.07 -4.19
CA SER A 515 -4.69 -5.35 -2.77
C SER A 515 -4.43 -6.83 -2.48
N ARG A 516 -4.98 -7.75 -3.29
CA ARG A 516 -4.82 -9.20 -3.14
C ARG A 516 -3.44 -9.71 -3.55
N THR A 517 -2.60 -8.91 -4.23
CA THR A 517 -1.20 -9.25 -4.51
C THR A 517 -0.32 -9.31 -3.26
N PHE A 518 -0.84 -8.86 -2.11
CA PHE A 518 -0.23 -9.10 -0.80
C PHE A 518 0.17 -10.57 -0.60
N TRP A 519 -0.68 -11.53 -1.01
CA TRP A 519 -0.40 -12.97 -0.87
C TRP A 519 0.79 -13.43 -1.70
N TYR A 520 1.03 -12.80 -2.86
CA TYR A 520 2.20 -13.07 -3.68
C TYR A 520 3.50 -12.68 -2.97
N TYR A 521 3.54 -11.46 -2.43
CA TYR A 521 4.71 -10.96 -1.69
C TYR A 521 4.94 -11.75 -0.40
N LEU A 522 3.87 -12.10 0.31
CA LEU A 522 3.96 -12.93 1.52
C LEU A 522 4.51 -14.32 1.20
N GLY A 523 4.04 -14.95 0.12
CA GLY A 523 4.54 -16.25 -0.33
C GLY A 523 6.04 -16.24 -0.63
N LEU A 524 6.51 -15.25 -1.38
CA LEU A 524 7.94 -15.10 -1.69
C LEU A 524 8.78 -14.87 -0.43
N LEU A 525 8.33 -13.99 0.46
CA LEU A 525 9.05 -13.68 1.69
C LEU A 525 9.09 -14.86 2.67
N PHE A 526 8.05 -15.71 2.70
CA PHE A 526 8.07 -16.93 3.49
C PHE A 526 9.05 -17.96 2.93
N ILE A 527 9.13 -18.11 1.60
CA ILE A 527 10.14 -18.96 0.96
C ILE A 527 11.54 -18.46 1.29
N ILE A 528 11.79 -17.16 1.12
CA ILE A 528 13.08 -16.52 1.46
C ILE A 528 13.42 -16.74 2.93
N SER A 529 12.46 -16.57 3.83
CA SER A 529 12.64 -16.79 5.26
C SER A 529 12.93 -18.27 5.58
N GLY A 530 12.22 -19.21 4.95
CA GLY A 530 12.47 -20.63 5.14
C GLY A 530 13.85 -21.09 4.67
N ILE A 531 14.26 -20.62 3.48
CA ILE A 531 15.63 -20.82 2.97
C ILE A 531 16.65 -20.18 3.93
N GLY A 532 16.38 -18.98 4.43
CA GLY A 532 17.23 -18.28 5.38
C GLY A 532 17.40 -19.03 6.69
N VAL A 533 16.33 -19.66 7.21
CA VAL A 533 16.39 -20.54 8.40
C VAL A 533 17.29 -21.75 8.15
N MET A 534 17.14 -22.39 7.00
CA MET A 534 17.96 -23.56 6.65
C MET A 534 19.44 -23.18 6.47
N LEU A 535 19.73 -22.11 5.72
CA LEU A 535 21.09 -21.63 5.50
C LEU A 535 21.76 -21.19 6.80
N GLY A 536 21.06 -20.41 7.63
CA GLY A 536 21.59 -19.95 8.91
C GLY A 536 21.94 -21.12 9.85
N SER A 537 21.11 -22.18 9.88
CA SER A 537 21.40 -23.39 10.64
C SER A 537 22.57 -24.19 10.04
N MET A 538 22.61 -24.37 8.72
CA MET A 538 23.66 -25.12 8.02
C MET A 538 25.03 -24.48 8.16
N MET A 539 25.12 -23.15 8.06
CA MET A 539 26.37 -22.40 8.28
C MET A 539 26.94 -22.68 9.68
N MET A 540 26.07 -22.68 10.69
CA MET A 540 26.50 -22.91 12.07
C MET A 540 26.91 -24.38 12.33
N ASP A 541 26.15 -25.33 11.77
CA ASP A 541 26.50 -26.77 11.90
C ASP A 541 27.86 -27.08 11.24
N TYR A 542 28.20 -26.42 10.13
CA TYR A 542 29.50 -26.54 9.50
C TYR A 542 30.62 -25.99 10.38
N ILE A 543 30.45 -24.80 10.99
CA ILE A 543 31.44 -24.17 11.88
C ILE A 543 31.61 -24.98 13.16
N LEU A 544 30.51 -25.40 13.81
CA LEU A 544 30.60 -26.20 15.04
C LEU A 544 31.16 -27.61 14.79
N GLY A 545 30.77 -28.26 13.69
CA GLY A 545 31.31 -29.58 13.33
C GLY A 545 32.79 -29.59 13.16
N SER A 546 33.35 -28.56 12.50
CA SER A 546 34.80 -28.41 12.33
C SER A 546 35.56 -28.12 13.65
N THR A 547 34.95 -27.32 14.54
CA THR A 547 35.57 -26.99 15.84
C THR A 547 35.51 -28.18 16.81
N ILE A 548 34.43 -28.91 16.89
CA ILE A 548 34.30 -30.10 17.76
C ILE A 548 35.25 -31.21 17.32
N GLN A 549 35.45 -31.43 16.00
CA GLN A 549 36.46 -32.37 15.49
C GLN A 549 37.89 -31.93 15.82
N ALA A 550 38.18 -30.62 15.72
CA ALA A 550 39.46 -30.09 16.09
C ALA A 550 39.77 -30.25 17.59
N PHE A 551 38.81 -30.03 18.46
CA PHE A 551 38.93 -30.26 19.92
C PHE A 551 38.99 -31.76 20.27
N GLY A 552 38.22 -32.62 19.61
CA GLY A 552 38.28 -34.06 19.80
C GLY A 552 39.63 -34.66 19.43
N ASN A 553 40.31 -34.13 18.42
CA ASN A 553 41.66 -34.55 18.03
C ASN A 553 42.76 -33.98 18.95
N LEU A 554 42.48 -32.97 19.78
CA LEU A 554 43.41 -32.42 20.77
C LEU A 554 43.33 -33.15 22.12
N THR A 555 42.28 -33.92 22.35
CA THR A 555 42.04 -34.70 23.59
C THR A 555 42.28 -36.21 23.42
N ALA A 556 42.56 -36.67 22.21
CA ALA A 556 43.06 -38.00 21.87
C ALA A 556 44.58 -37.97 21.73
#